data_3d243685961ada30e7ac1aad8278c785
#
_entry.id   3d243685961ada30e7ac1aad8278c785
#
_cell.length_a   1.000
_cell.length_b   1.000
_cell.length_c   1.000
_cell.angle_alpha   90.00
_cell.angle_beta   90.00
_cell.angle_gamma   90.00
#
_symmetry.space_group_name_H-M   'P 1'
#
loop_
_entity.id
_entity.type
_entity.pdbx_description
1 polymer ?
#
loop_
_entity_poly.entity_id
_entity_poly.type
_entity_poly.pdbx_seq_one_letter_code
_entity_poly.pdbx_strand_id
1 'polypeptide(L)'
;MKRIYILITVFCVCILSVSAQRKLMILHTNDTHSCIMPLNTSLTDTMLAGRGGFLRRVAMIKEERKKHPDLLLFDSGDFSQGSPYYTLFKGDVEIGLMNEMGYDASTVGNHEFDFGLENMARIFKKAKFPILCANYDFTGTPLEGIVKPYTIIKRNGVKIGVFGIDPEMDGLVIHKNYEGVKYLDPVSSAEKTASLLKNKLKCDVVICISH
;
A
#
# COMPACT_ATOMS: atom_id res chain seq x y z
N MET A 1 41.51 38.20 -19.85
CA MET A 1 40.09 37.88 -20.15
C MET A 1 39.83 36.38 -20.32
N LYS A 2 40.56 35.63 -21.14
CA LYS A 2 40.32 34.17 -21.33
C LYS A 2 40.36 33.33 -20.04
N ARG A 3 41.26 33.64 -19.09
CA ARG A 3 41.36 32.91 -17.79
C ARG A 3 40.15 33.14 -16.86
N ILE A 4 39.51 34.31 -16.92
CA ILE A 4 38.32 34.66 -16.13
C ILE A 4 37.11 33.88 -16.65
N TYR A 5 36.97 33.73 -17.97
CA TYR A 5 35.87 32.94 -18.56
C TYR A 5 35.96 31.46 -18.22
N ILE A 6 37.21 30.89 -18.19
CA ILE A 6 37.42 29.49 -17.79
C ILE A 6 37.00 29.26 -16.32
N LEU A 7 37.36 30.18 -15.41
CA LEU A 7 37.00 30.11 -14.00
C LEU A 7 35.47 30.21 -13.79
N ILE A 8 34.80 31.10 -14.50
CA ILE A 8 33.33 31.23 -14.46
C ILE A 8 32.64 29.97 -15.00
N THR A 9 33.15 29.40 -16.10
CA THR A 9 32.58 28.17 -16.69
C THR A 9 32.75 26.98 -15.75
N VAL A 10 33.93 26.83 -15.11
CA VAL A 10 34.19 25.78 -14.12
C VAL A 10 33.28 25.94 -12.88
N PHE A 11 33.11 27.17 -12.39
CA PHE A 11 32.24 27.47 -11.27
C PHE A 11 30.74 27.18 -11.58
N CYS A 12 30.27 27.55 -12.77
CA CYS A 12 28.91 27.22 -13.21
C CYS A 12 28.69 25.71 -13.35
N VAL A 13 29.65 24.95 -13.87
CA VAL A 13 29.57 23.48 -13.98
C VAL A 13 29.52 22.82 -12.60
N CYS A 14 30.28 23.33 -11.63
CA CYS A 14 30.24 22.81 -10.25
C CYS A 14 28.90 23.07 -9.55
N ILE A 15 28.20 24.17 -9.85
CA ILE A 15 26.90 24.49 -9.25
C ILE A 15 25.81 23.56 -9.80
N LEU A 16 25.92 23.08 -11.04
CA LEU A 16 24.94 22.16 -11.64
C LEU A 16 24.99 20.73 -11.06
N SER A 17 26.00 20.42 -10.24
CA SER A 17 26.20 19.09 -9.65
C SER A 17 25.63 18.96 -8.23
N VAL A 18 24.93 19.97 -7.69
CA VAL A 18 24.24 19.82 -6.40
C VAL A 18 22.99 18.96 -6.62
N SER A 19 23.15 17.66 -6.48
CA SER A 19 22.01 16.73 -6.40
C SER A 19 21.18 17.11 -5.16
N ALA A 20 20.08 17.81 -5.37
CA ALA A 20 19.17 18.14 -4.29
C ALA A 20 18.65 16.83 -3.68
N GLN A 21 18.95 16.60 -2.40
CA GLN A 21 18.44 15.46 -1.67
C GLN A 21 16.90 15.51 -1.67
N ARG A 22 16.27 14.50 -2.27
CA ARG A 22 14.82 14.39 -2.29
C ARG A 22 14.37 13.56 -1.08
N LYS A 23 13.44 14.10 -0.31
CA LYS A 23 12.84 13.40 0.83
C LYS A 23 11.48 12.83 0.40
N LEU A 24 11.22 11.59 0.78
CA LEU A 24 9.91 10.95 0.69
C LEU A 24 9.45 10.65 2.11
N MET A 25 8.24 11.09 2.43
CA MET A 25 7.54 10.69 3.65
C MET A 25 6.63 9.51 3.30
N ILE A 26 6.78 8.40 4.02
CA ILE A 26 5.96 7.21 3.84
C ILE A 26 5.34 6.88 5.18
N LEU A 27 4.02 6.72 5.20
CA LEU A 27 3.26 6.11 6.29
C LEU A 27 2.69 4.79 5.79
N HIS A 28 2.54 3.84 6.70
CA HIS A 28 1.90 2.58 6.38
C HIS A 28 1.00 2.12 7.53
N THR A 29 0.03 1.30 7.18
CA THR A 29 -0.81 0.53 8.10
C THR A 29 -0.79 -0.94 7.69
N ASN A 30 -1.12 -1.81 8.62
CA ASN A 30 -1.36 -3.24 8.43
C ASN A 30 -2.29 -3.74 9.54
N ASP A 31 -2.96 -4.84 9.32
CA ASP A 31 -3.78 -5.53 10.33
C ASP A 31 -4.73 -4.55 11.06
N THR A 32 -5.41 -3.72 10.29
CA THR A 32 -6.31 -2.75 10.90
C THR A 32 -7.65 -3.35 11.33
N HIS A 33 -7.95 -4.56 10.85
CA HIS A 33 -9.03 -5.45 11.30
C HIS A 33 -10.33 -4.71 11.60
N SER A 34 -10.79 -3.90 10.64
CA SER A 34 -12.05 -3.16 10.76
C SER A 34 -12.21 -2.40 12.10
N CYS A 35 -11.09 -1.94 12.70
CA CYS A 35 -11.11 -1.11 13.91
C CYS A 35 -11.71 0.27 13.63
N ILE A 36 -13.02 0.31 13.30
CA ILE A 36 -13.75 1.55 12.99
C ILE A 36 -13.88 2.42 14.22
N MET A 37 -14.31 1.81 15.34
CA MET A 37 -14.47 2.51 16.62
C MET A 37 -13.14 2.55 17.38
N PRO A 38 -12.92 3.56 18.24
CA PRO A 38 -11.83 3.52 19.20
C PRO A 38 -11.90 2.29 20.10
N LEU A 39 -10.75 1.90 20.63
CA LEU A 39 -10.69 0.86 21.67
C LEU A 39 -11.53 1.27 22.88
N ASN A 40 -12.06 0.25 23.58
CA ASN A 40 -12.90 0.48 24.75
C ASN A 40 -12.16 1.32 25.81
N THR A 41 -12.83 2.31 26.35
CA THR A 41 -12.31 3.16 27.44
C THR A 41 -12.14 2.41 28.77
N SER A 42 -12.77 1.24 28.91
CA SER A 42 -12.69 0.37 30.09
C SER A 42 -11.55 -0.64 30.05
N LEU A 43 -10.66 -0.58 29.03
CA LEU A 43 -9.49 -1.48 29.00
C LEU A 43 -8.61 -1.24 30.22
N THR A 44 -8.08 -2.35 30.78
CA THR A 44 -7.11 -2.30 31.89
C THR A 44 -5.80 -1.63 31.51
N ASP A 45 -5.41 -1.74 30.24
CA ASP A 45 -4.29 -0.98 29.67
C ASP A 45 -4.75 0.46 29.39
N THR A 46 -4.48 1.35 30.33
CA THR A 46 -4.82 2.78 30.23
C THR A 46 -4.07 3.52 29.11
N MET A 47 -2.97 2.95 28.61
CA MET A 47 -2.22 3.53 27.48
C MET A 47 -2.95 3.33 26.15
N LEU A 48 -3.77 2.28 26.05
CA LEU A 48 -4.53 1.93 24.85
C LEU A 48 -6.01 2.32 24.96
N ALA A 49 -6.55 2.40 26.18
CA ALA A 49 -7.95 2.68 26.42
C ALA A 49 -8.44 3.95 25.70
N GLY A 50 -9.51 3.81 24.96
CA GLY A 50 -10.14 4.88 24.18
C GLY A 50 -9.32 5.41 22.99
N ARG A 51 -8.19 4.79 22.62
CA ARG A 51 -7.36 5.19 21.48
C ARG A 51 -7.75 4.49 20.20
N GLY A 52 -7.16 4.91 19.06
CA GLY A 52 -7.36 4.33 17.75
C GLY A 52 -8.68 4.70 17.10
N GLY A 53 -9.13 3.84 16.21
CA GLY A 53 -10.30 4.01 15.38
C GLY A 53 -10.03 4.75 14.06
N PHE A 54 -10.79 4.38 13.03
CA PHE A 54 -10.59 4.94 11.68
C PHE A 54 -10.79 6.45 11.61
N LEU A 55 -11.77 7.01 12.31
CA LEU A 55 -12.03 8.46 12.26
C LEU A 55 -10.85 9.29 12.75
N ARG A 56 -10.19 8.85 13.84
CA ARG A 56 -8.98 9.51 14.34
C ARG A 56 -7.81 9.32 13.38
N ARG A 57 -7.70 8.14 12.75
CA ARG A 57 -6.68 7.87 11.73
C ARG A 57 -6.88 8.78 10.52
N VAL A 58 -8.11 8.94 10.03
CA VAL A 58 -8.44 9.89 8.94
C VAL A 58 -8.00 11.31 9.31
N ALA A 59 -8.32 11.77 10.54
CA ALA A 59 -7.94 13.11 10.98
C ALA A 59 -6.41 13.28 11.03
N MET A 60 -5.71 12.30 11.60
CA MET A 60 -4.24 12.31 11.70
C MET A 60 -3.59 12.36 10.31
N ILE A 61 -4.04 11.52 9.37
CA ILE A 61 -3.48 11.49 8.02
C ILE A 61 -3.75 12.80 7.28
N LYS A 62 -4.93 13.39 7.44
CA LYS A 62 -5.24 14.71 6.86
C LYS A 62 -4.33 15.81 7.42
N GLU A 63 -4.00 15.79 8.70
CA GLU A 63 -3.03 16.73 9.29
C GLU A 63 -1.59 16.49 8.79
N GLU A 64 -1.16 15.23 8.69
CA GLU A 64 0.17 14.93 8.15
C GLU A 64 0.29 15.32 6.68
N ARG A 65 -0.76 15.16 5.87
CA ARG A 65 -0.76 15.61 4.46
C ARG A 65 -0.67 17.13 4.31
N LYS A 66 -1.16 17.92 5.29
CA LYS A 66 -0.96 19.38 5.28
C LYS A 66 0.52 19.76 5.47
N LYS A 67 1.23 19.02 6.35
CA LYS A 67 2.65 19.23 6.60
C LYS A 67 3.54 18.64 5.50
N HIS A 68 3.11 17.53 4.93
CA HIS A 68 3.81 16.73 3.93
C HIS A 68 2.89 16.43 2.73
N PRO A 69 2.69 17.39 1.81
CA PRO A 69 1.78 17.22 0.65
C PRO A 69 2.14 16.03 -0.24
N ASP A 70 3.43 15.65 -0.27
CA ASP A 70 3.96 14.53 -1.05
C ASP A 70 3.96 13.19 -0.30
N LEU A 71 3.30 13.12 0.87
CA LEU A 71 3.20 11.92 1.68
C LEU A 71 2.60 10.76 0.88
N LEU A 72 3.24 9.59 0.99
CA LEU A 72 2.75 8.31 0.50
C LEU A 72 2.14 7.52 1.65
N LEU A 73 1.00 6.88 1.39
CA LEU A 73 0.29 6.06 2.38
C LEU A 73 0.01 4.69 1.80
N PHE A 74 0.52 3.64 2.44
CA PHE A 74 0.35 2.25 2.02
C PHE A 74 -0.37 1.43 3.11
N ASP A 75 -1.03 0.36 2.67
CA ASP A 75 -1.60 -0.65 3.56
C ASP A 75 -1.03 -2.02 3.21
N SER A 76 -0.65 -2.79 4.23
CA SER A 76 -0.07 -4.12 4.05
C SER A 76 -1.08 -5.25 4.30
N GLY A 77 -2.37 -5.00 4.05
CA GLY A 77 -3.41 -6.02 4.12
C GLY A 77 -4.05 -6.17 5.50
N ASP A 78 -5.02 -7.05 5.58
CA ASP A 78 -5.87 -7.33 6.74
C ASP A 78 -6.55 -6.05 7.28
N PHE A 79 -7.07 -5.22 6.36
CA PHE A 79 -7.98 -4.15 6.75
C PHE A 79 -9.39 -4.69 7.08
N SER A 80 -9.70 -5.90 6.61
CA SER A 80 -10.93 -6.65 6.78
C SER A 80 -10.99 -7.37 8.14
N GLN A 81 -12.19 -7.90 8.48
CA GLN A 81 -12.45 -8.73 9.66
C GLN A 81 -12.31 -7.96 10.99
N GLY A 82 -12.90 -8.45 12.07
CA GLY A 82 -12.70 -7.97 13.44
C GLY A 82 -13.82 -7.09 14.02
N SER A 83 -14.77 -6.61 13.22
CA SER A 83 -15.87 -5.79 13.75
C SER A 83 -17.24 -6.13 13.17
N PRO A 84 -18.33 -5.75 13.86
CA PRO A 84 -19.68 -5.85 13.31
C PRO A 84 -19.87 -5.10 11.99
N TYR A 85 -19.12 -4.03 11.75
CA TYR A 85 -19.18 -3.29 10.48
C TYR A 85 -18.76 -4.19 9.31
N TYR A 86 -17.66 -4.93 9.45
CA TYR A 86 -17.23 -5.87 8.41
C TYR A 86 -18.23 -6.99 8.19
N THR A 87 -18.79 -7.56 9.27
CA THR A 87 -19.79 -8.61 9.18
C THR A 87 -21.04 -8.16 8.42
N LEU A 88 -21.51 -6.93 8.67
CA LEU A 88 -22.73 -6.39 8.08
C LEU A 88 -22.50 -5.84 6.66
N PHE A 89 -21.40 -5.11 6.45
CA PHE A 89 -21.14 -4.36 5.22
C PHE A 89 -20.06 -4.99 4.32
N LYS A 90 -19.42 -6.09 4.76
CA LYS A 90 -18.52 -6.93 3.98
C LYS A 90 -17.38 -6.16 3.30
N GLY A 91 -16.82 -5.17 3.98
CA GLY A 91 -15.67 -4.38 3.53
C GLY A 91 -16.03 -3.02 2.90
N ASP A 92 -17.30 -2.70 2.71
CA ASP A 92 -17.70 -1.41 2.12
C ASP A 92 -17.31 -0.21 2.98
N VAL A 93 -17.41 -0.33 4.30
CA VAL A 93 -17.04 0.74 5.24
C VAL A 93 -15.53 0.94 5.24
N GLU A 94 -14.77 -0.13 5.31
CA GLU A 94 -13.30 -0.14 5.32
C GLU A 94 -12.75 0.52 4.06
N ILE A 95 -13.13 0.05 2.88
CA ILE A 95 -12.70 0.65 1.59
C ILE A 95 -13.15 2.11 1.47
N GLY A 96 -14.35 2.43 1.92
CA GLY A 96 -14.84 3.82 1.93
C GLY A 96 -13.94 4.74 2.74
N LEU A 97 -13.55 4.33 3.95
CA LEU A 97 -12.67 5.08 4.83
C LEU A 97 -11.22 5.12 4.31
N MET A 98 -10.72 4.04 3.71
CA MET A 98 -9.42 4.01 3.06
C MET A 98 -9.38 5.00 1.87
N ASN A 99 -10.44 5.09 1.09
CA ASN A 99 -10.58 6.10 0.03
C ASN A 99 -10.51 7.53 0.57
N GLU A 100 -11.16 7.80 1.73
CA GLU A 100 -11.11 9.12 2.40
C GLU A 100 -9.71 9.46 2.93
N MET A 101 -8.95 8.47 3.37
CA MET A 101 -7.56 8.64 3.80
C MET A 101 -6.61 8.86 2.62
N GLY A 102 -7.01 8.49 1.40
CA GLY A 102 -6.22 8.64 0.20
C GLY A 102 -5.00 7.72 0.18
N TYR A 103 -5.21 6.42 0.39
CA TYR A 103 -4.14 5.44 0.19
C TYR A 103 -3.58 5.50 -1.22
N ASP A 104 -2.28 5.29 -1.36
CA ASP A 104 -1.58 5.26 -2.65
C ASP A 104 -1.49 3.83 -3.21
N ALA A 105 -1.51 2.81 -2.35
CA ALA A 105 -1.67 1.40 -2.70
C ALA A 105 -1.96 0.56 -1.44
N SER A 106 -2.50 -0.64 -1.64
CA SER A 106 -2.65 -1.68 -0.61
C SER A 106 -2.20 -3.02 -1.18
N THR A 107 -1.76 -3.95 -0.33
CA THR A 107 -1.66 -5.37 -0.67
C THR A 107 -2.86 -6.15 -0.13
N VAL A 108 -2.84 -7.46 -0.25
CA VAL A 108 -3.92 -8.36 0.15
C VAL A 108 -3.46 -9.12 1.40
N GLY A 109 -4.28 -9.13 2.46
CA GLY A 109 -4.08 -10.03 3.58
C GLY A 109 -4.93 -11.30 3.45
N ASN A 110 -4.86 -12.17 4.45
CA ASN A 110 -5.66 -13.39 4.46
C ASN A 110 -7.15 -13.12 4.75
N HIS A 111 -7.48 -12.08 5.51
CA HIS A 111 -8.87 -11.77 5.86
C HIS A 111 -9.65 -11.05 4.76
N GLU A 112 -9.01 -10.54 3.72
CA GLU A 112 -9.71 -10.07 2.53
C GLU A 112 -10.49 -11.20 1.84
N PHE A 113 -10.07 -12.46 2.02
CA PHE A 113 -10.74 -13.64 1.49
C PHE A 113 -11.94 -14.13 2.29
N ASP A 114 -12.23 -13.60 3.47
CA ASP A 114 -13.25 -14.15 4.40
C ASP A 114 -14.63 -14.35 3.78
N PHE A 115 -15.06 -13.47 2.88
CA PHE A 115 -16.32 -13.57 2.15
C PHE A 115 -16.16 -14.06 0.69
N GLY A 116 -14.99 -14.63 0.34
CA GLY A 116 -14.69 -15.21 -0.96
C GLY A 116 -14.40 -14.18 -2.06
N LEU A 117 -13.98 -14.69 -3.22
CA LEU A 117 -13.45 -13.89 -4.33
C LEU A 117 -14.47 -12.92 -4.94
N GLU A 118 -15.75 -13.28 -5.00
CA GLU A 118 -16.79 -12.40 -5.54
C GLU A 118 -16.96 -11.13 -4.69
N ASN A 119 -16.99 -11.28 -3.35
CA ASN A 119 -17.07 -10.14 -2.46
C ASN A 119 -15.78 -9.30 -2.52
N MET A 120 -14.65 -9.96 -2.55
CA MET A 120 -13.34 -9.31 -2.68
C MET A 120 -13.27 -8.46 -3.96
N ALA A 121 -13.67 -9.01 -5.11
CA ALA A 121 -13.76 -8.28 -6.37
C ALA A 121 -14.74 -7.10 -6.29
N ARG A 122 -15.87 -7.28 -5.62
CA ARG A 122 -16.88 -6.25 -5.43
C ARG A 122 -16.34 -5.05 -4.67
N ILE A 123 -15.62 -5.27 -3.57
CA ILE A 123 -15.06 -4.18 -2.75
C ILE A 123 -13.82 -3.56 -3.40
N PHE A 124 -12.93 -4.34 -4.02
CA PHE A 124 -11.73 -3.83 -4.65
C PHE A 124 -12.02 -2.93 -5.86
N LYS A 125 -13.13 -3.18 -6.60
CA LYS A 125 -13.61 -2.26 -7.65
C LYS A 125 -13.99 -0.88 -7.13
N LYS A 126 -14.29 -0.73 -5.83
CA LYS A 126 -14.62 0.55 -5.19
C LYS A 126 -13.38 1.29 -4.67
N ALA A 127 -12.24 0.61 -4.56
CA ALA A 127 -10.99 1.23 -4.15
C ALA A 127 -10.54 2.28 -5.18
N LYS A 128 -10.17 3.46 -4.70
CA LYS A 128 -9.60 4.55 -5.52
C LYS A 128 -8.07 4.47 -5.61
N PHE A 129 -7.50 3.39 -5.15
CA PHE A 129 -6.07 3.07 -5.13
C PHE A 129 -5.85 1.64 -5.64
N PRO A 130 -4.70 1.33 -6.21
CA PRO A 130 -4.41 -0.01 -6.69
C PRO A 130 -4.24 -1.00 -5.52
N ILE A 131 -4.82 -2.20 -5.71
CA ILE A 131 -4.56 -3.37 -4.87
C ILE A 131 -3.49 -4.19 -5.57
N LEU A 132 -2.44 -4.57 -4.84
CA LEU A 132 -1.23 -5.18 -5.40
C LEU A 132 -0.98 -6.56 -4.78
N CYS A 133 -0.61 -7.52 -5.62
CA CYS A 133 -0.08 -8.81 -5.21
C CYS A 133 0.72 -9.41 -6.38
N ALA A 134 1.99 -9.70 -6.16
CA ALA A 134 2.86 -10.24 -7.21
C ALA A 134 3.01 -11.76 -7.14
N ASN A 135 2.59 -12.39 -6.04
CA ASN A 135 2.74 -13.82 -5.81
C ASN A 135 1.41 -14.61 -5.79
N TYR A 136 0.30 -13.99 -6.21
CA TYR A 136 -0.93 -14.72 -6.53
C TYR A 136 -1.26 -14.59 -8.02
N ASP A 137 -1.59 -15.71 -8.66
CA ASP A 137 -2.16 -15.73 -10.00
C ASP A 137 -3.68 -15.82 -9.91
N PHE A 138 -4.34 -14.74 -10.27
CA PHE A 138 -5.80 -14.62 -10.26
C PHE A 138 -6.45 -14.94 -11.62
N THR A 139 -5.71 -15.50 -12.57
CA THR A 139 -6.24 -15.83 -13.91
C THR A 139 -7.44 -16.76 -13.81
N GLY A 140 -8.54 -16.40 -14.47
CA GLY A 140 -9.81 -17.15 -14.45
C GLY A 140 -10.64 -16.94 -13.18
N THR A 141 -10.26 -16.03 -12.28
CA THR A 141 -11.02 -15.69 -11.09
C THR A 141 -11.71 -14.31 -11.23
N PRO A 142 -12.69 -13.98 -10.35
CA PRO A 142 -13.32 -12.65 -10.33
C PRO A 142 -12.35 -11.49 -10.11
N LEU A 143 -11.13 -11.76 -9.65
CA LEU A 143 -10.10 -10.77 -9.36
C LEU A 143 -9.12 -10.52 -10.53
N GLU A 144 -9.27 -11.28 -11.63
CA GLU A 144 -8.43 -11.08 -12.81
C GLU A 144 -8.50 -9.64 -13.31
N GLY A 145 -7.33 -9.00 -13.44
CA GLY A 145 -7.21 -7.61 -13.88
C GLY A 145 -7.58 -6.55 -12.83
N ILE A 146 -8.15 -6.92 -11.68
CA ILE A 146 -8.43 -6.03 -10.56
C ILE A 146 -7.19 -5.89 -9.68
N VAL A 147 -6.67 -7.01 -9.17
CA VAL A 147 -5.40 -7.05 -8.44
C VAL A 147 -4.25 -7.04 -9.43
N LYS A 148 -3.26 -6.22 -9.19
CA LYS A 148 -2.11 -6.02 -10.08
C LYS A 148 -0.82 -6.44 -9.40
N PRO A 149 0.19 -6.95 -10.14
CA PRO A 149 1.45 -7.32 -9.50
C PRO A 149 2.22 -6.13 -8.95
N TYR A 150 2.09 -4.95 -9.56
CA TYR A 150 2.76 -3.72 -9.14
C TYR A 150 2.07 -2.47 -9.68
N THR A 151 2.48 -1.32 -9.14
CA THR A 151 2.14 0.01 -9.67
C THR A 151 3.38 0.91 -9.71
N ILE A 152 3.30 2.02 -10.46
CA ILE A 152 4.35 3.04 -10.51
C ILE A 152 3.74 4.38 -10.13
N ILE A 153 4.30 4.99 -9.10
CA ILE A 153 3.90 6.29 -8.57
C ILE A 153 5.02 7.30 -8.87
N LYS A 154 4.65 8.49 -9.29
CA LYS A 154 5.57 9.62 -9.36
C LYS A 154 5.26 10.59 -8.23
N ARG A 155 6.22 10.84 -7.35
CA ARG A 155 6.05 11.73 -6.21
C ARG A 155 7.33 12.52 -5.98
N ASN A 156 7.21 13.83 -5.83
CA ASN A 156 8.35 14.74 -5.61
C ASN A 156 9.50 14.53 -6.62
N GLY A 157 9.16 14.28 -7.88
CA GLY A 157 10.12 14.00 -8.97
C GLY A 157 10.84 12.65 -8.87
N VAL A 158 10.43 11.77 -7.94
CA VAL A 158 10.93 10.39 -7.77
C VAL A 158 9.96 9.42 -8.44
N LYS A 159 10.48 8.48 -9.21
CA LYS A 159 9.72 7.38 -9.81
C LYS A 159 9.81 6.17 -8.88
N ILE A 160 8.68 5.79 -8.30
CA ILE A 160 8.57 4.78 -7.24
C ILE A 160 7.81 3.58 -7.81
N GLY A 161 8.43 2.41 -7.82
CA GLY A 161 7.77 1.14 -8.09
C GLY A 161 7.28 0.53 -6.78
N VAL A 162 6.02 0.14 -6.72
CA VAL A 162 5.42 -0.49 -5.53
C VAL A 162 4.82 -1.82 -5.95
N PHE A 163 5.06 -2.87 -5.18
CA PHE A 163 4.47 -4.19 -5.41
C PHE A 163 4.07 -4.86 -4.08
N GLY A 164 3.13 -5.81 -4.14
CA GLY A 164 2.65 -6.57 -2.99
C GLY A 164 3.22 -7.99 -2.96
N ILE A 165 3.46 -8.51 -1.74
CA ILE A 165 3.76 -9.93 -1.48
C ILE A 165 2.90 -10.36 -0.30
N ASP A 166 2.22 -11.48 -0.45
CA ASP A 166 1.19 -11.92 0.47
C ASP A 166 1.41 -13.37 0.90
N PRO A 167 0.87 -13.84 2.04
CA PRO A 167 1.19 -15.14 2.63
C PRO A 167 0.59 -16.29 1.82
N GLU A 168 1.06 -17.51 2.10
CA GLU A 168 0.38 -18.72 1.62
C GLU A 168 -1.00 -18.84 2.27
N MET A 169 -2.03 -19.10 1.47
CA MET A 169 -3.41 -19.15 1.96
C MET A 169 -3.74 -20.47 2.66
N ASP A 170 -3.00 -21.55 2.37
CA ASP A 170 -3.27 -22.84 2.97
C ASP A 170 -3.03 -22.78 4.49
N GLY A 171 -4.01 -23.26 5.25
CA GLY A 171 -4.02 -23.17 6.70
C GLY A 171 -4.44 -21.80 7.29
N LEU A 172 -4.50 -20.72 6.49
CA LEU A 172 -4.94 -19.39 6.92
C LEU A 172 -6.35 -19.07 6.44
N VAL A 173 -6.71 -19.50 5.23
CA VAL A 173 -7.98 -19.19 4.57
C VAL A 173 -8.73 -20.46 4.26
N ILE A 174 -10.04 -20.46 4.40
CA ILE A 174 -10.90 -21.60 4.00
C ILE A 174 -10.75 -21.80 2.49
N HIS A 175 -10.37 -22.98 2.02
CA HIS A 175 -10.05 -23.30 0.62
C HIS A 175 -11.11 -22.80 -0.36
N LYS A 176 -12.40 -22.98 -0.05
CA LYS A 176 -13.54 -22.50 -0.86
C LYS A 176 -13.46 -21.00 -1.16
N ASN A 177 -12.86 -20.19 -0.28
CA ASN A 177 -12.83 -18.74 -0.40
C ASN A 177 -11.71 -18.23 -1.33
N TYR A 178 -10.76 -19.10 -1.70
CA TYR A 178 -9.70 -18.75 -2.66
C TYR A 178 -9.59 -19.75 -3.83
N GLU A 179 -10.62 -20.57 -4.04
CA GLU A 179 -10.65 -21.55 -5.11
C GLU A 179 -10.33 -20.90 -6.47
N GLY A 180 -9.37 -21.47 -7.20
CA GLY A 180 -8.88 -20.96 -8.48
C GLY A 180 -7.70 -20.00 -8.39
N VAL A 181 -7.37 -19.45 -7.23
CA VAL A 181 -6.15 -18.64 -7.03
C VAL A 181 -4.95 -19.56 -6.88
N LYS A 182 -3.86 -19.26 -7.60
CA LYS A 182 -2.61 -20.01 -7.48
C LYS A 182 -1.60 -19.22 -6.68
N TYR A 183 -1.04 -19.84 -5.67
CA TYR A 183 0.09 -19.30 -4.92
C TYR A 183 1.39 -19.54 -5.69
N LEU A 184 2.19 -18.48 -5.83
CA LEU A 184 3.51 -18.52 -6.45
C LEU A 184 4.56 -18.30 -5.36
N ASP A 185 5.77 -18.84 -5.57
CA ASP A 185 6.87 -18.64 -4.62
C ASP A 185 7.12 -17.15 -4.36
N PRO A 186 7.02 -16.68 -3.10
CA PRO A 186 7.05 -15.26 -2.77
C PRO A 186 8.42 -14.64 -3.02
N VAL A 187 9.51 -15.39 -2.79
CA VAL A 187 10.87 -14.89 -2.97
C VAL A 187 11.15 -14.65 -4.44
N SER A 188 10.90 -15.66 -5.28
CA SER A 188 11.07 -15.54 -6.73
C SER A 188 10.19 -14.44 -7.34
N SER A 189 8.94 -14.31 -6.85
CA SER A 189 8.01 -13.26 -7.29
C SER A 189 8.49 -11.87 -6.92
N ALA A 190 9.03 -11.71 -5.70
CA ALA A 190 9.61 -10.46 -5.22
C ALA A 190 10.86 -10.07 -6.03
N GLU A 191 11.81 -11.00 -6.22
CA GLU A 191 13.03 -10.77 -6.99
C GLU A 191 12.73 -10.37 -8.43
N LYS A 192 11.85 -11.13 -9.09
CA LYS A 192 11.42 -10.88 -10.48
C LYS A 192 10.76 -9.49 -10.61
N THR A 193 9.87 -9.16 -9.70
CA THR A 193 9.13 -7.89 -9.75
C THR A 193 10.03 -6.71 -9.41
N ALA A 194 10.88 -6.82 -8.38
CA ALA A 194 11.84 -5.78 -8.02
C ALA A 194 12.85 -5.55 -9.15
N SER A 195 13.37 -6.61 -9.78
CA SER A 195 14.25 -6.51 -10.93
C SER A 195 13.58 -5.84 -12.13
N LEU A 196 12.33 -6.18 -12.43
CA LEU A 196 11.53 -5.52 -13.46
C LEU A 196 11.41 -4.01 -13.20
N LEU A 197 10.99 -3.64 -11.98
CA LEU A 197 10.79 -2.24 -11.58
C LEU A 197 12.11 -1.45 -11.62
N LYS A 198 13.19 -2.01 -11.05
CA LYS A 198 14.48 -1.32 -10.96
C LYS A 198 15.22 -1.27 -12.30
N ASN A 199 15.34 -2.41 -12.96
CA ASN A 199 16.26 -2.55 -14.08
C ASN A 199 15.61 -2.27 -15.45
N LYS A 200 14.35 -2.68 -15.68
CA LYS A 200 13.65 -2.43 -16.94
C LYS A 200 12.83 -1.15 -16.91
N LEU A 201 12.04 -0.96 -15.87
CA LEU A 201 11.15 0.20 -15.75
C LEU A 201 11.83 1.43 -15.15
N LYS A 202 13.11 1.29 -14.71
CA LYS A 202 13.96 2.39 -14.24
C LYS A 202 13.32 3.21 -13.11
N CYS A 203 12.74 2.53 -12.11
CA CYS A 203 12.28 3.18 -10.90
C CYS A 203 13.48 3.62 -10.04
N ASP A 204 13.42 4.83 -9.51
CA ASP A 204 14.44 5.36 -8.59
C ASP A 204 14.43 4.59 -7.27
N VAL A 205 13.22 4.31 -6.75
CA VAL A 205 12.95 3.54 -5.54
C VAL A 205 12.01 2.40 -5.86
N VAL A 206 12.21 1.26 -5.20
CA VAL A 206 11.31 0.10 -5.25
C VAL A 206 10.88 -0.23 -3.83
N ILE A 207 9.59 -0.34 -3.61
CA ILE A 207 8.96 -0.63 -2.31
C ILE A 207 8.18 -1.93 -2.44
N CYS A 208 8.42 -2.85 -1.53
CA CYS A 208 7.58 -4.02 -1.30
C CYS A 208 6.67 -3.73 -0.10
N ILE A 209 5.37 -3.82 -0.28
CA ILE A 209 4.39 -3.90 0.80
C ILE A 209 4.05 -5.37 0.98
N SER A 210 4.27 -5.90 2.18
CA SER A 210 4.13 -7.33 2.44
C SER A 210 3.25 -7.58 3.65
N HIS A 211 2.35 -8.53 3.51
CA HIS A 211 1.55 -9.08 4.60
C HIS A 211 2.17 -10.36 5.14
#